data_0bec5ca57fd78d1a68c865740d909c2a
#
_entry.id   0bec5ca57fd78d1a68c865740d909c2a
#
_cell.length_a   1.000
_cell.length_b   1.000
_cell.length_c   1.000
_cell.angle_alpha   90.00
_cell.angle_beta   90.00
_cell.angle_gamma   90.00
#
_symmetry.space_group_name_H-M   'P 1'
#
loop_
_entity.id
_entity.type
_entity.pdbx_description
1 polymer ?
#
loop_
_entity_poly.entity_id
_entity_poly.type
_entity_poly.pdbx_seq_one_letter_code
_entity_poly.pdbx_strand_id
1 'polypeptide(L)'
;SFHIDIATGDPIHPGPDDYKYESLIGNEIYKVWSYNLETILAEKIETILSKLEASSRMKDYYDIYLIHRFKFNKINKTKFRGAVEKTFEKREFNADLIVSLNVVKDSKILRDKWVSYSRKNSYARNLEFDETIKCLEDFIEILIPVAV
;
A
#
# COMPACT_ATOMS: atom_id res chain seq x y z
N SER A 1 10.45 -9.88 -9.76
CA SER A 1 9.28 -9.53 -10.52
C SER A 1 8.18 -9.02 -9.61
N PHE A 2 7.34 -8.22 -10.16
CA PHE A 2 6.22 -7.65 -9.43
C PHE A 2 5.06 -8.64 -9.40
N HIS A 3 4.55 -8.90 -8.20
CA HIS A 3 3.38 -9.73 -8.05
C HIS A 3 2.33 -9.05 -7.21
N ILE A 4 1.14 -8.94 -7.76
CA ILE A 4 -0.05 -8.69 -6.99
C ILE A 4 -0.89 -9.94 -7.11
N ASP A 5 -1.17 -10.53 -5.98
CA ASP A 5 -1.86 -11.80 -5.90
C ASP A 5 -3.37 -11.58 -6.02
N ILE A 6 -3.78 -11.21 -7.23
CA ILE A 6 -5.18 -10.93 -7.53
C ILE A 6 -5.51 -11.61 -8.83
N ALA A 7 -6.57 -12.40 -8.80
CA ALA A 7 -7.11 -12.95 -10.00
C ALA A 7 -7.78 -11.81 -10.77
N THR A 8 -7.07 -11.26 -11.71
CA THR A 8 -7.64 -10.25 -12.57
C THR A 8 -8.24 -10.96 -13.78
N GLY A 9 -9.41 -10.52 -14.19
CA GLY A 9 -10.02 -11.04 -15.38
C GLY A 9 -9.29 -10.56 -16.62
N ASP A 10 -9.90 -9.69 -17.36
CA ASP A 10 -9.39 -9.30 -18.66
C ASP A 10 -8.25 -8.28 -18.60
N PRO A 11 -7.36 -8.30 -19.57
CA PRO A 11 -6.34 -7.29 -19.68
C PRO A 11 -6.97 -5.90 -19.91
N ILE A 12 -6.35 -4.91 -19.31
CA ILE A 12 -6.77 -3.53 -19.45
C ILE A 12 -5.71 -2.78 -20.21
N HIS A 13 -6.12 -2.08 -21.25
CA HIS A 13 -5.20 -1.28 -22.04
C HIS A 13 -4.96 0.06 -21.34
N PRO A 14 -3.72 0.39 -21.01
CA PRO A 14 -3.43 1.68 -20.41
C PRO A 14 -3.67 2.82 -21.39
N GLY A 15 -4.17 3.92 -20.88
CA GLY A 15 -4.23 5.16 -21.62
C GLY A 15 -2.84 5.78 -21.73
N PRO A 16 -2.69 6.83 -22.52
CA PRO A 16 -1.39 7.48 -22.71
C PRO A 16 -0.70 7.92 -21.41
N ASP A 17 -1.48 8.40 -20.47
CA ASP A 17 -0.95 8.87 -19.19
C ASP A 17 -0.57 7.74 -18.24
N ASP A 18 -1.09 6.55 -18.48
CA ASP A 18 -0.90 5.40 -17.59
C ASP A 18 0.37 4.62 -17.89
N TYR A 19 0.96 4.80 -19.05
CA TYR A 19 2.19 4.11 -19.41
C TYR A 19 3.33 4.40 -18.45
N LYS A 20 3.36 5.60 -17.90
CA LYS A 20 4.38 5.96 -16.90
C LYS A 20 4.24 5.14 -15.64
N TYR A 21 3.00 4.89 -15.22
CA TYR A 21 2.73 4.07 -14.04
C TYR A 21 3.11 2.63 -14.31
N GLU A 22 2.78 2.13 -15.48
CA GLU A 22 3.11 0.77 -15.89
C GLU A 22 4.61 0.52 -15.85
N SER A 23 5.41 1.47 -16.34
CA SER A 23 6.85 1.32 -16.34
C SER A 23 7.46 1.32 -14.94
N LEU A 24 6.78 1.96 -13.96
CA LEU A 24 7.24 2.06 -12.59
C LEU A 24 6.79 0.89 -11.73
N ILE A 25 5.58 0.39 -11.96
CA ILE A 25 4.94 -0.56 -11.05
C ILE A 25 4.50 -1.86 -11.72
N GLY A 26 4.60 -1.92 -13.04
CA GLY A 26 4.24 -3.12 -13.79
C GLY A 26 2.77 -3.23 -14.15
N ASN A 27 2.49 -4.13 -15.07
CA ASN A 27 1.14 -4.33 -15.63
C ASN A 27 0.12 -4.79 -14.60
N GLU A 28 0.54 -5.61 -13.65
CA GLU A 28 -0.36 -6.18 -12.67
C GLU A 28 -1.01 -5.09 -11.84
N ILE A 29 -0.22 -4.14 -11.35
CA ILE A 29 -0.79 -3.09 -10.49
C ILE A 29 -1.67 -2.15 -11.31
N TYR A 30 -1.34 -1.92 -12.56
CA TYR A 30 -2.18 -1.11 -13.42
C TYR A 30 -3.58 -1.72 -13.58
N LYS A 31 -3.64 -3.01 -13.85
CA LYS A 31 -4.91 -3.73 -13.98
C LYS A 31 -5.75 -3.63 -12.72
N VAL A 32 -5.10 -3.77 -11.59
CA VAL A 32 -5.75 -3.69 -10.30
C VAL A 32 -6.31 -2.29 -10.05
N TRP A 33 -5.53 -1.26 -10.35
CA TRP A 33 -5.97 0.11 -10.17
C TRP A 33 -7.23 0.44 -10.97
N SER A 34 -7.36 -0.17 -12.14
CA SER A 34 -8.52 0.07 -12.99
C SER A 34 -9.79 -0.60 -12.49
N TYR A 35 -9.63 -1.64 -11.66
CA TYR A 35 -10.78 -2.39 -11.13
C TYR A 35 -11.19 -1.96 -9.72
N ASN A 36 -10.28 -2.07 -8.77
CA ASN A 36 -10.66 -1.89 -7.37
C ASN A 36 -9.46 -1.47 -6.53
N LEU A 37 -9.10 -0.23 -6.69
CA LEU A 37 -7.95 0.34 -6.00
C LEU A 37 -8.12 0.31 -4.48
N GLU A 38 -9.34 0.59 -4.00
CA GLU A 38 -9.62 0.62 -2.56
C GLU A 38 -9.41 -0.74 -1.91
N THR A 39 -9.80 -1.81 -2.58
CA THR A 39 -9.59 -3.16 -2.06
C THR A 39 -8.11 -3.52 -2.01
N ILE A 40 -7.37 -3.19 -3.06
CA ILE A 40 -5.94 -3.45 -3.10
C ILE A 40 -5.21 -2.72 -1.98
N LEU A 41 -5.55 -1.46 -1.80
CA LEU A 41 -4.98 -0.64 -0.75
C LEU A 41 -5.30 -1.23 0.63
N ALA A 42 -6.55 -1.64 0.84
CA ALA A 42 -6.97 -2.25 2.09
C ALA A 42 -6.17 -3.53 2.41
N GLU A 43 -5.94 -4.37 1.40
CA GLU A 43 -5.18 -5.60 1.57
C GLU A 43 -3.72 -5.33 1.89
N LYS A 44 -3.11 -4.35 1.25
CA LYS A 44 -1.73 -3.97 1.55
C LYS A 44 -1.58 -3.40 2.95
N ILE A 45 -2.51 -2.56 3.36
CA ILE A 45 -2.50 -1.98 4.70
C ILE A 45 -2.66 -3.08 5.75
N GLU A 46 -3.60 -3.99 5.55
CA GLU A 46 -3.79 -5.09 6.49
C GLU A 46 -2.52 -5.94 6.59
N THR A 47 -1.91 -6.27 5.47
CA THR A 47 -0.67 -7.05 5.46
C THR A 47 0.44 -6.36 6.24
N ILE A 48 0.63 -5.07 6.02
CA ILE A 48 1.64 -4.28 6.74
C ILE A 48 1.37 -4.29 8.24
N LEU A 49 0.14 -4.02 8.64
CA LEU A 49 -0.21 -3.87 10.04
C LEU A 49 -0.31 -5.20 10.79
N SER A 50 -0.60 -6.28 10.10
CA SER A 50 -0.65 -7.61 10.72
C SER A 50 0.71 -8.26 10.84
N LYS A 51 1.58 -8.07 9.87
CA LYS A 51 2.90 -8.69 9.86
C LYS A 51 3.94 -7.90 10.65
N LEU A 52 3.74 -6.61 10.77
CA LEU A 52 4.65 -5.73 11.51
C LEU A 52 6.11 -5.95 11.08
N GLU A 53 7.00 -6.20 12.04
CA GLU A 53 8.43 -6.38 11.77
C GLU A 53 8.78 -7.72 11.13
N ALA A 54 7.86 -8.67 11.14
CA ALA A 54 8.05 -9.97 10.51
C ALA A 54 7.95 -9.89 8.98
N SER A 55 7.44 -8.80 8.44
CA SER A 55 7.29 -8.65 7.00
C SER A 55 8.65 -8.60 6.30
N SER A 56 8.76 -9.31 5.18
CA SER A 56 9.88 -9.20 4.27
C SER A 56 9.47 -8.49 2.97
N ARG A 57 8.20 -8.08 2.88
CA ARG A 57 7.63 -7.51 1.64
C ARG A 57 7.71 -5.99 1.63
N MET A 58 8.93 -5.48 1.48
CA MET A 58 9.13 -4.04 1.42
C MET A 58 8.43 -3.39 0.24
N LYS A 59 8.11 -4.17 -0.79
CA LYS A 59 7.37 -3.67 -1.93
C LYS A 59 5.98 -3.16 -1.56
N ASP A 60 5.36 -3.70 -0.52
CA ASP A 60 4.06 -3.19 -0.07
C ASP A 60 4.17 -1.72 0.36
N TYR A 61 5.27 -1.37 1.03
CA TYR A 61 5.53 0.03 1.41
C TYR A 61 5.73 0.91 0.20
N TYR A 62 6.48 0.42 -0.78
CA TYR A 62 6.69 1.15 -2.02
C TYR A 62 5.37 1.35 -2.77
N ASP A 63 4.54 0.33 -2.84
CA ASP A 63 3.24 0.40 -3.51
C ASP A 63 2.29 1.39 -2.83
N ILE A 64 2.31 1.44 -1.49
CA ILE A 64 1.55 2.45 -0.73
C ILE A 64 1.99 3.85 -1.14
N TYR A 65 3.29 4.07 -1.23
CA TYR A 65 3.84 5.35 -1.68
C TYR A 65 3.35 5.71 -3.09
N LEU A 66 3.40 4.77 -4.02
CA LEU A 66 2.98 5.02 -5.40
C LEU A 66 1.48 5.31 -5.51
N ILE A 67 0.67 4.54 -4.81
CA ILE A 67 -0.78 4.75 -4.81
C ILE A 67 -1.08 6.14 -4.25
N HIS A 68 -0.43 6.52 -3.18
CA HIS A 68 -0.58 7.84 -2.59
C HIS A 68 -0.20 8.93 -3.59
N ARG A 69 0.98 8.81 -4.17
CA ARG A 69 1.51 9.83 -5.07
C ARG A 69 0.62 10.06 -6.29
N PHE A 70 0.13 8.99 -6.89
CA PHE A 70 -0.56 9.09 -8.18
C PHE A 70 -2.08 9.02 -8.09
N LYS A 71 -2.63 8.46 -7.03
CA LYS A 71 -4.06 8.18 -6.96
C LYS A 71 -4.75 8.64 -5.67
N PHE A 72 -4.06 9.32 -4.77
CA PHE A 72 -4.64 9.70 -3.47
C PHE A 72 -5.98 10.42 -3.63
N ASN A 73 -6.05 11.40 -4.51
CA ASN A 73 -7.25 12.19 -4.72
C ASN A 73 -8.38 11.43 -5.45
N LYS A 74 -8.07 10.27 -5.98
CA LYS A 74 -9.04 9.43 -6.69
C LYS A 74 -9.62 8.32 -5.82
N ILE A 75 -9.12 8.17 -4.61
CA ILE A 75 -9.63 7.19 -3.67
C ILE A 75 -11.02 7.63 -3.20
N ASN A 76 -11.99 6.75 -3.37
CA ASN A 76 -13.32 6.98 -2.79
C ASN A 76 -13.24 6.58 -1.31
N LYS A 77 -13.35 7.56 -0.44
CA LYS A 77 -13.14 7.34 1.01
C LYS A 77 -14.15 6.37 1.62
N THR A 78 -15.41 6.49 1.22
CA THR A 78 -16.45 5.58 1.72
C THR A 78 -16.19 4.15 1.27
N LYS A 79 -15.85 3.98 0.00
CA LYS A 79 -15.53 2.68 -0.56
C LYS A 79 -14.28 2.08 0.08
N PHE A 80 -13.28 2.92 0.35
CA PHE A 80 -12.05 2.51 1.01
C PHE A 80 -12.33 2.02 2.44
N ARG A 81 -13.11 2.77 3.21
CA ARG A 81 -13.49 2.35 4.58
C ARG A 81 -14.21 1.01 4.55
N GLY A 82 -15.13 0.82 3.62
CA GLY A 82 -15.83 -0.45 3.46
C GLY A 82 -14.90 -1.60 3.09
N ALA A 83 -13.95 -1.34 2.20
CA ALA A 83 -12.97 -2.33 1.78
C ALA A 83 -12.07 -2.75 2.95
N VAL A 84 -11.66 -1.79 3.77
CA VAL A 84 -10.83 -2.06 4.96
C VAL A 84 -11.61 -2.90 5.97
N GLU A 85 -12.85 -2.51 6.27
CA GLU A 85 -13.72 -3.26 7.18
C GLU A 85 -13.82 -4.73 6.74
N LYS A 86 -14.13 -4.92 5.47
CA LYS A 86 -14.31 -6.25 4.89
C LYS A 86 -13.01 -7.08 4.93
N THR A 87 -11.90 -6.45 4.57
CA THR A 87 -10.60 -7.11 4.56
C THR A 87 -10.16 -7.49 5.97
N PHE A 88 -10.32 -6.57 6.91
CA PHE A 88 -9.92 -6.81 8.30
C PHE A 88 -10.77 -7.91 8.94
N GLU A 89 -12.06 -7.93 8.66
CA GLU A 89 -12.93 -8.99 9.12
C GLU A 89 -12.55 -10.34 8.53
N LYS A 90 -12.37 -10.38 7.21
CA LYS A 90 -12.04 -11.61 6.49
C LYS A 90 -10.71 -12.21 6.97
N ARG A 91 -9.73 -11.36 7.27
CA ARG A 91 -8.40 -11.78 7.71
C ARG A 91 -8.25 -11.82 9.22
N GLU A 92 -9.34 -11.59 9.94
CA GLU A 92 -9.37 -11.63 11.39
C GLU A 92 -8.37 -10.69 12.05
N PHE A 93 -8.23 -9.50 11.47
CA PHE A 93 -7.36 -8.47 12.03
C PHE A 93 -8.07 -7.79 13.21
N ASN A 94 -7.57 -8.02 14.41
CA ASN A 94 -8.17 -7.50 15.64
C ASN A 94 -7.26 -6.55 16.42
N ALA A 95 -6.10 -6.21 15.86
CA ALA A 95 -5.15 -5.34 16.54
C ALA A 95 -5.60 -3.89 16.44
N ASP A 96 -5.07 -3.06 17.34
CA ASP A 96 -5.30 -1.63 17.30
C ASP A 96 -4.51 -1.00 16.14
N LEU A 97 -5.19 -0.24 15.30
CA LEU A 97 -4.60 0.41 14.14
C LEU A 97 -3.42 1.32 14.49
N ILE A 98 -3.62 2.16 15.48
CA ILE A 98 -2.61 3.17 15.85
C ILE A 98 -1.42 2.50 16.51
N VAL A 99 -1.66 1.52 17.37
CA VAL A 99 -0.57 0.77 18.01
C VAL A 99 0.26 0.07 16.96
N SER A 100 -0.40 -0.62 16.03
CA SER A 100 0.30 -1.33 14.93
C SER A 100 1.08 -0.36 14.04
N LEU A 101 0.48 0.77 13.71
CA LEU A 101 1.15 1.81 12.92
C LEU A 101 2.41 2.32 13.63
N ASN A 102 2.33 2.55 14.93
CA ASN A 102 3.47 3.03 15.70
C ASN A 102 4.61 2.01 15.75
N VAL A 103 4.29 0.72 15.85
CA VAL A 103 5.30 -0.33 15.78
C VAL A 103 6.06 -0.26 14.46
N VAL A 104 5.33 -0.16 13.36
CA VAL A 104 5.92 -0.08 12.02
C VAL A 104 6.75 1.20 11.87
N LYS A 105 6.18 2.30 12.30
CA LYS A 105 6.81 3.62 12.19
C LYS A 105 8.13 3.70 12.93
N ASP A 106 8.21 3.09 14.12
CA ASP A 106 9.39 3.19 14.98
C ASP A 106 10.36 2.02 14.79
N SER A 107 10.08 1.11 13.88
CA SER A 107 10.89 -0.10 13.72
C SER A 107 12.22 0.13 13.02
N LYS A 108 13.30 -0.13 13.75
CA LYS A 108 14.64 -0.15 13.16
C LYS A 108 14.80 -1.35 12.22
N ILE A 109 14.19 -2.46 12.56
CA ILE A 109 14.25 -3.68 11.74
C ILE A 109 13.70 -3.42 10.34
N LEU A 110 12.53 -2.78 10.27
CA LEU A 110 11.94 -2.46 8.98
C LEU A 110 12.76 -1.44 8.21
N ARG A 111 13.35 -0.46 8.89
CA ARG A 111 14.24 0.52 8.25
C ARG A 111 15.45 -0.15 7.62
N ASP A 112 16.03 -1.10 8.32
CA ASP A 112 17.18 -1.86 7.81
C ASP A 112 16.77 -2.71 6.60
N LYS A 113 15.61 -3.33 6.65
CA LYS A 113 15.06 -4.08 5.51
C LYS A 113 14.82 -3.16 4.31
N TRP A 114 14.32 -1.95 4.56
CA TRP A 114 14.10 -0.98 3.50
C TRP A 114 15.40 -0.56 2.83
N VAL A 115 16.44 -0.32 3.61
CA VAL A 115 17.75 0.03 3.05
C VAL A 115 18.24 -1.05 2.09
N SER A 116 18.12 -2.32 2.49
CA SER A 116 18.49 -3.43 1.60
C SER A 116 17.63 -3.48 0.34
N TYR A 117 16.33 -3.28 0.49
CA TYR A 117 15.40 -3.27 -0.62
C TYR A 117 15.71 -2.14 -1.60
N SER A 118 15.93 -0.94 -1.09
CA SER A 118 16.19 0.23 -1.93
C SER A 118 17.52 0.14 -2.68
N ARG A 119 18.50 -0.55 -2.11
CA ARG A 119 19.77 -0.79 -2.79
C ARG A 119 19.63 -1.72 -3.98
N LYS A 120 18.73 -2.70 -3.86
CA LYS A 120 18.52 -3.71 -4.91
C LYS A 120 17.54 -3.25 -5.98
N ASN A 121 16.80 -2.19 -5.72
CA ASN A 121 15.74 -1.74 -6.63
C ASN A 121 15.93 -0.25 -6.93
N SER A 122 16.46 0.03 -8.11
CA SER A 122 16.82 1.40 -8.50
C SER A 122 15.66 2.38 -8.42
N TYR A 123 14.44 1.92 -8.65
CA TYR A 123 13.26 2.79 -8.60
C TYR A 123 12.97 3.28 -7.19
N ALA A 124 13.48 2.61 -6.16
CA ALA A 124 13.27 2.98 -4.75
C ALA A 124 14.52 3.59 -4.10
N ARG A 125 15.61 3.70 -4.84
CA ARG A 125 16.91 4.04 -4.27
C ARG A 125 16.94 5.38 -3.53
N ASN A 126 16.21 6.36 -4.02
CA ASN A 126 16.20 7.70 -3.43
C ASN A 126 14.98 7.96 -2.56
N LEU A 127 14.18 6.93 -2.29
CA LEU A 127 13.00 7.05 -1.48
C LEU A 127 13.30 6.60 -0.05
N GLU A 128 13.07 7.50 0.91
CA GLU A 128 13.26 7.18 2.32
C GLU A 128 12.09 6.38 2.85
N PHE A 129 12.35 5.49 3.81
CA PHE A 129 11.29 4.71 4.44
C PHE A 129 10.23 5.60 5.08
N ASP A 130 10.64 6.70 5.70
CA ASP A 130 9.73 7.65 6.33
C ASP A 130 8.72 8.26 5.36
N GLU A 131 9.07 8.41 4.09
CA GLU A 131 8.14 8.90 3.09
C GLU A 131 7.03 7.89 2.83
N THR A 132 7.35 6.60 2.83
CA THR A 132 6.34 5.55 2.67
C THR A 132 5.42 5.50 3.90
N ILE A 133 6.00 5.66 5.08
CA ILE A 133 5.24 5.68 6.34
C ILE A 133 4.28 6.86 6.38
N LYS A 134 4.72 8.03 5.93
CA LYS A 134 3.85 9.20 5.88
C LYS A 134 2.64 8.97 4.97
N CYS A 135 2.88 8.32 3.84
CA CYS A 135 1.78 7.96 2.94
C CYS A 135 0.82 6.97 3.60
N LEU A 136 1.35 5.99 4.31
CA LEU A 136 0.54 5.04 5.06
C LEU A 136 -0.29 5.75 6.14
N GLU A 137 0.32 6.69 6.85
CA GLU A 137 -0.39 7.48 7.86
C GLU A 137 -1.56 8.26 7.25
N ASP A 138 -1.36 8.85 6.09
CA ASP A 138 -2.42 9.61 5.41
C ASP A 138 -3.62 8.71 5.07
N PHE A 139 -3.37 7.48 4.63
CA PHE A 139 -4.45 6.54 4.36
C PHE A 139 -5.15 6.09 5.65
N ILE A 140 -4.38 5.85 6.70
CA ILE A 140 -4.95 5.42 7.99
C ILE A 140 -5.81 6.54 8.60
N GLU A 141 -5.44 7.79 8.41
CA GLU A 141 -6.25 8.93 8.85
C GLU A 141 -7.67 8.90 8.28
N ILE A 142 -7.83 8.42 7.06
CA ILE A 142 -9.15 8.29 6.44
C ILE A 142 -10.04 7.34 7.25
N LEU A 143 -9.43 6.36 7.90
CA LEU A 143 -10.13 5.31 8.65
C LEU A 143 -10.50 5.73 10.06
N ILE A 144 -9.87 6.76 10.59
CA ILE A 144 -10.10 7.21 11.96
C ILE A 144 -11.24 8.23 11.98
N PRO A 145 -12.25 8.02 12.83
CA PRO A 145 -13.34 9.00 12.95
C PRO A 145 -12.79 10.34 13.41
N VAL A 146 -13.27 11.42 12.79
CA VAL A 146 -12.90 12.75 13.21
C VAL A 146 -13.49 12.98 14.60
N ALA A 147 -12.62 13.27 15.57
CA ALA A 147 -13.07 13.65 16.90
C ALA A 147 -13.72 15.03 16.81
N VAL A 148 -14.96 15.13 17.23
CA VAL A 148 -15.69 16.38 17.24
C VAL A 148 -15.51 17.08 18.56
#